data_ca25be251292e03545f88b813d75bca9
#
_entry.id   ca25be251292e03545f88b813d75bca9
#
_cell.length_a   1.000
_cell.length_b   1.000
_cell.length_c   1.000
_cell.angle_alpha   90.00
_cell.angle_beta   90.00
_cell.angle_gamma   90.00
#
_symmetry.space_group_name_H-M   'P 1'
#
loop_
_entity.id
_entity.type
_entity.pdbx_description
1 polymer ?
#
loop_
_entity_poly.entity_id
_entity_poly.type
_entity_poly.pdbx_seq_one_letter_code
_entity_poly.pdbx_strand_id
1 'polypeptide(L)'
;MFELSDWQRRAATQRFIDQALIGGRQRPAASGATFDAIDPASNRLLARVAACDAADVDAAVAAARRAFDEGPWARLAPVERKRVLLRLAELMLAHREELALLDSLNMGKPVMDAWNIDVPGAAHVFAWYAESLDKLYDQVAPTAQQTLATITRVPLGVIGAVVPWNFPLDMAAWKLAPALAAGNSVVLKPAEQSPFSALRLAELALEAGVPEGVLNVVPGLGEQAGKALGLHPEVDALVFTGSTEVGKYFMQYSAQSNLKQVWLECGGKSPNLVFADCRDLDLAAEKAAFGIFFNQGEVCSANSRLLVERSIHDEFVERLLAKARDWQPGDPLDPASRAGAIVDRRQTAGILAAIERAQGEGATLLGGGRQLTINGSDNFIEPTLFGDVRPDMQLAREEIFGPVLAISAFDSEDEAIRLANDSRYGLAASLWSDDLHRAHRVARRLNAGTVSVNTVDALDVAVPFGGGKQSGFGRDLSLPSFDKYTQLKTTWFQLR
;
A
#
# COMPACT_ATOMS: atom_id res chain seq x y z
N MET A 1 -9.92 -26.10 -9.62
CA MET A 1 -9.61 -24.75 -10.15
C MET A 1 -10.91 -24.00 -10.10
N PHE A 2 -10.98 -22.79 -9.54
CA PHE A 2 -12.22 -22.01 -9.51
C PHE A 2 -12.58 -21.52 -10.91
N GLU A 3 -13.87 -21.50 -11.21
CA GLU A 3 -14.43 -20.92 -12.42
C GLU A 3 -15.13 -19.60 -12.10
N LEU A 4 -15.42 -18.79 -13.12
CA LEU A 4 -16.17 -17.54 -12.98
C LEU A 4 -17.49 -17.75 -12.20
N SER A 5 -18.22 -18.82 -12.53
CA SER A 5 -19.48 -19.16 -11.86
C SER A 5 -19.34 -19.46 -10.37
N ASP A 6 -18.18 -19.94 -9.92
CA ASP A 6 -17.91 -20.18 -8.50
C ASP A 6 -17.76 -18.85 -7.74
N TRP A 7 -17.01 -17.92 -8.30
CA TRP A 7 -16.82 -16.60 -7.69
C TRP A 7 -18.10 -15.78 -7.73
N GLN A 8 -18.85 -15.81 -8.82
CA GLN A 8 -20.15 -15.12 -8.92
C GLN A 8 -21.17 -15.65 -7.90
N ARG A 9 -21.22 -16.97 -7.68
CA ARG A 9 -22.10 -17.58 -6.66
C ARG A 9 -21.67 -17.14 -5.25
N ARG A 10 -20.37 -17.09 -4.95
CA ARG A 10 -19.85 -16.59 -3.67
C ARG A 10 -20.17 -15.11 -3.47
N ALA A 11 -19.96 -14.30 -4.49
CA ALA A 11 -20.26 -12.86 -4.47
C ALA A 11 -21.77 -12.59 -4.22
N ALA A 12 -22.65 -13.43 -4.78
CA ALA A 12 -24.10 -13.30 -4.57
C ALA A 12 -24.55 -13.61 -3.14
N THR A 13 -23.76 -14.35 -2.37
CA THR A 13 -24.04 -14.73 -0.97
C THR A 13 -23.12 -14.08 0.04
N GLN A 14 -22.17 -13.24 -0.42
CA GLN A 14 -21.20 -12.57 0.46
C GLN A 14 -21.92 -11.65 1.45
N ARG A 15 -21.57 -11.80 2.70
CA ARG A 15 -22.01 -10.89 3.78
C ARG A 15 -20.94 -9.83 4.00
N PHE A 16 -21.37 -8.58 4.05
CA PHE A 16 -20.48 -7.45 4.29
C PHE A 16 -20.66 -6.94 5.74
N ILE A 17 -19.53 -6.70 6.40
CA ILE A 17 -19.53 -6.04 7.70
C ILE A 17 -19.64 -4.54 7.43
N ASP A 18 -20.72 -3.92 7.87
CA ASP A 18 -21.06 -2.53 7.56
C ASP A 18 -20.93 -1.58 8.75
N GLN A 19 -20.48 -2.09 9.89
CA GLN A 19 -20.34 -1.33 11.14
C GLN A 19 -18.87 -1.18 11.53
N ALA A 20 -18.57 -0.12 12.31
CA ALA A 20 -17.30 0.05 12.96
C ALA A 20 -17.05 -1.05 14.00
N LEU A 21 -15.78 -1.46 14.19
CA LEU A 21 -15.39 -2.32 15.30
C LEU A 21 -14.66 -1.48 16.35
N ILE A 22 -15.31 -1.21 17.47
CA ILE A 22 -14.76 -0.37 18.55
C ILE A 22 -14.88 -1.12 19.89
N GLY A 23 -13.76 -1.28 20.59
CA GLY A 23 -13.71 -1.99 21.86
C GLY A 23 -14.18 -3.44 21.76
N GLY A 24 -13.85 -4.12 20.65
CA GLY A 24 -14.24 -5.52 20.40
C GLY A 24 -15.69 -5.73 19.96
N ARG A 25 -16.45 -4.66 19.70
CA ARG A 25 -17.87 -4.74 19.34
C ARG A 25 -18.17 -3.99 18.06
N GLN A 26 -19.02 -4.57 17.22
CA GLN A 26 -19.60 -3.89 16.08
C GLN A 26 -20.57 -2.78 16.55
N ARG A 27 -20.45 -1.59 15.94
CA ARG A 27 -21.29 -0.42 16.26
C ARG A 27 -21.59 0.37 14.99
N PRO A 28 -22.82 0.89 14.83
CA PRO A 28 -23.10 1.91 13.83
C PRO A 28 -22.31 3.18 14.17
N ALA A 29 -22.16 4.10 13.22
CA ALA A 29 -21.66 5.43 13.51
C ALA A 29 -22.54 6.13 14.57
N ALA A 30 -21.93 6.88 15.47
CA ALA A 30 -22.64 7.60 16.54
C ALA A 30 -23.71 8.55 16.00
N SER A 31 -23.45 9.14 14.82
CA SER A 31 -24.41 10.00 14.11
C SER A 31 -25.52 9.22 13.39
N GLY A 32 -25.39 7.89 13.24
CA GLY A 32 -26.25 7.07 12.39
C GLY A 32 -25.99 7.25 10.88
N ALA A 33 -25.00 8.07 10.49
CA ALA A 33 -24.67 8.29 9.09
C ALA A 33 -24.01 7.07 8.46
N THR A 34 -24.21 6.91 7.15
CA THR A 34 -23.61 5.85 6.34
C THR A 34 -23.06 6.41 5.02
N PHE A 35 -22.14 5.71 4.41
CA PHE A 35 -21.73 5.93 3.02
C PHE A 35 -21.92 4.64 2.20
N ASP A 36 -22.13 4.80 0.91
CA ASP A 36 -22.34 3.68 -0.01
C ASP A 36 -20.99 3.08 -0.42
N ALA A 37 -20.80 1.78 -0.16
CA ALA A 37 -19.70 1.00 -0.73
C ALA A 37 -20.20 0.36 -2.04
N ILE A 38 -19.54 0.70 -3.14
CA ILE A 38 -19.96 0.35 -4.51
C ILE A 38 -18.94 -0.63 -5.10
N ASP A 39 -19.42 -1.69 -5.75
CA ASP A 39 -18.60 -2.54 -6.60
C ASP A 39 -18.20 -1.78 -7.87
N PRO A 40 -16.91 -1.45 -8.07
CA PRO A 40 -16.49 -0.69 -9.23
C PRO A 40 -16.70 -1.42 -10.56
N ALA A 41 -16.69 -2.76 -10.55
CA ALA A 41 -16.84 -3.56 -11.77
C ALA A 41 -18.29 -3.64 -12.29
N SER A 42 -19.28 -3.34 -11.44
CA SER A 42 -20.70 -3.40 -11.81
C SER A 42 -21.50 -2.14 -11.44
N ASN A 43 -20.90 -1.18 -10.76
CA ASN A 43 -21.57 -0.02 -10.16
C ASN A 43 -22.72 -0.38 -9.19
N ARG A 44 -22.77 -1.60 -8.67
CA ARG A 44 -23.80 -2.04 -7.72
C ARG A 44 -23.42 -1.66 -6.29
N LEU A 45 -24.43 -1.29 -5.52
CA LEU A 45 -24.29 -1.10 -4.08
C LEU A 45 -24.02 -2.46 -3.43
N LEU A 46 -22.90 -2.56 -2.69
CA LEU A 46 -22.54 -3.72 -1.88
C LEU A 46 -23.17 -3.62 -0.48
N ALA A 47 -22.93 -2.51 0.19
CA ALA A 47 -23.50 -2.21 1.52
C ALA A 47 -23.48 -0.70 1.80
N ARG A 48 -24.26 -0.30 2.83
CA ARG A 48 -24.16 1.03 3.44
C ARG A 48 -23.36 0.93 4.72
N VAL A 49 -22.15 1.44 4.68
CA VAL A 49 -21.16 1.30 5.75
C VAL A 49 -21.24 2.50 6.69
N ALA A 50 -21.02 2.27 7.97
CA ALA A 50 -20.99 3.32 8.99
C ALA A 50 -20.02 4.46 8.62
N ALA A 51 -20.52 5.68 8.52
CA ALA A 51 -19.71 6.88 8.27
C ALA A 51 -19.25 7.46 9.60
N CYS A 52 -18.18 6.89 10.17
CA CYS A 52 -17.62 7.34 11.44
C CYS A 52 -17.10 8.77 11.33
N ASP A 53 -17.29 9.51 12.40
CA ASP A 53 -16.84 10.89 12.55
C ASP A 53 -15.92 11.06 13.79
N ALA A 54 -15.74 12.29 14.26
CA ALA A 54 -14.89 12.59 15.41
C ALA A 54 -15.35 11.87 16.70
N ALA A 55 -16.66 11.71 16.92
CA ALA A 55 -17.17 11.05 18.12
C ALA A 55 -16.85 9.54 18.13
N ASP A 56 -16.89 8.89 16.96
CA ASP A 56 -16.52 7.49 16.83
C ASP A 56 -15.00 7.30 16.98
N VAL A 57 -14.21 8.23 16.43
CA VAL A 57 -12.75 8.24 16.59
C VAL A 57 -12.37 8.43 18.06
N ASP A 58 -13.01 9.37 18.79
CA ASP A 58 -12.82 9.56 20.23
C ASP A 58 -13.12 8.27 21.01
N ALA A 59 -14.23 7.61 20.70
CA ALA A 59 -14.60 6.34 21.33
C ALA A 59 -13.59 5.22 21.04
N ALA A 60 -13.07 5.14 19.81
CA ALA A 60 -12.08 4.16 19.39
C ALA A 60 -10.71 4.41 20.06
N VAL A 61 -10.27 5.67 20.10
CA VAL A 61 -9.01 6.05 20.76
C VAL A 61 -9.11 5.82 22.27
N ALA A 62 -10.24 6.15 22.89
CA ALA A 62 -10.44 5.87 24.32
C ALA A 62 -10.44 4.36 24.62
N ALA A 63 -11.00 3.52 23.74
CA ALA A 63 -10.92 2.07 23.87
C ALA A 63 -9.48 1.55 23.70
N ALA A 64 -8.76 2.06 22.69
CA ALA A 64 -7.36 1.74 22.44
C ALA A 64 -6.45 2.14 23.61
N ARG A 65 -6.67 3.33 24.18
CA ARG A 65 -5.91 3.84 25.33
C ARG A 65 -6.12 2.96 26.56
N ARG A 66 -7.36 2.63 26.90
CA ARG A 66 -7.63 1.70 28.01
C ARG A 66 -7.00 0.33 27.78
N ALA A 67 -7.09 -0.21 26.55
CA ALA A 67 -6.49 -1.51 26.23
C ALA A 67 -4.96 -1.49 26.36
N PHE A 68 -4.32 -0.38 26.03
CA PHE A 68 -2.87 -0.21 26.18
C PHE A 68 -2.47 -0.02 27.66
N ASP A 69 -3.09 0.92 28.37
CA ASP A 69 -2.69 1.31 29.72
C ASP A 69 -3.06 0.26 30.78
N GLU A 70 -4.23 -0.35 30.64
CA GLU A 70 -4.81 -1.25 31.66
C GLU A 70 -4.82 -2.72 31.21
N GLY A 71 -4.92 -2.96 29.88
CA GLY A 71 -5.02 -4.30 29.30
C GLY A 71 -3.71 -5.10 29.34
N PRO A 72 -3.79 -6.39 29.03
CA PRO A 72 -2.63 -7.27 29.07
C PRO A 72 -1.67 -7.12 27.89
N TRP A 73 -2.14 -6.65 26.71
CA TRP A 73 -1.43 -6.80 25.43
C TRP A 73 0.00 -6.23 25.45
N ALA A 74 0.17 -4.99 25.90
CA ALA A 74 1.49 -4.34 25.97
C ALA A 74 2.46 -5.04 26.95
N ARG A 75 1.90 -5.78 27.92
CA ARG A 75 2.66 -6.46 29.00
C ARG A 75 2.86 -7.95 28.74
N LEU A 76 2.21 -8.53 27.72
CA LEU A 76 2.41 -9.93 27.34
C LEU A 76 3.88 -10.19 27.00
N ALA A 77 4.37 -11.34 27.40
CA ALA A 77 5.68 -11.79 26.92
C ALA A 77 5.69 -11.90 25.39
N PRO A 78 6.83 -11.59 24.71
CA PRO A 78 6.91 -11.66 23.26
C PRO A 78 6.40 -12.98 22.65
N VAL A 79 6.67 -14.11 23.33
CA VAL A 79 6.21 -15.44 22.88
C VAL A 79 4.68 -15.59 22.88
N GLU A 80 3.99 -14.90 23.77
CA GLU A 80 2.52 -14.95 23.84
C GLU A 80 1.90 -14.12 22.71
N ARG A 81 2.40 -12.89 22.49
CA ARG A 81 1.99 -12.08 21.31
C ARG A 81 2.28 -12.80 20.00
N LYS A 82 3.47 -13.45 19.90
CA LYS A 82 3.83 -14.27 18.74
C LYS A 82 2.77 -15.31 18.43
N ARG A 83 2.31 -16.08 19.43
CA ARG A 83 1.29 -17.12 19.24
C ARG A 83 -0.02 -16.56 18.68
N VAL A 84 -0.46 -15.42 19.21
CA VAL A 84 -1.70 -14.76 18.74
C VAL A 84 -1.56 -14.28 17.29
N LEU A 85 -0.45 -13.64 16.95
CA LEU A 85 -0.23 -13.13 15.58
C LEU A 85 -0.04 -14.26 14.55
N LEU A 86 0.62 -15.37 14.93
CA LEU A 86 0.68 -16.57 14.07
C LEU A 86 -0.71 -17.18 13.88
N ARG A 87 -1.53 -17.23 14.94
CA ARG A 87 -2.91 -17.71 14.83
C ARG A 87 -3.75 -16.80 13.91
N LEU A 88 -3.54 -15.48 13.96
CA LEU A 88 -4.19 -14.56 13.04
C LEU A 88 -3.80 -14.84 11.58
N ALA A 89 -2.52 -15.05 11.29
CA ALA A 89 -2.05 -15.42 9.96
C ALA A 89 -2.68 -16.74 9.45
N GLU A 90 -2.80 -17.75 10.32
CA GLU A 90 -3.50 -19.01 10.00
C GLU A 90 -4.98 -18.78 9.67
N LEU A 91 -5.67 -17.95 10.46
CA LEU A 91 -7.08 -17.62 10.21
C LEU A 91 -7.26 -16.84 8.90
N MET A 92 -6.37 -15.92 8.57
CA MET A 92 -6.40 -15.22 7.28
C MET A 92 -6.30 -16.21 6.11
N LEU A 93 -5.39 -17.19 6.19
CA LEU A 93 -5.26 -18.23 5.17
C LEU A 93 -6.46 -19.17 5.13
N ALA A 94 -7.07 -19.49 6.27
CA ALA A 94 -8.30 -20.29 6.34
C ALA A 94 -9.49 -19.57 5.71
N HIS A 95 -9.51 -18.22 5.76
CA HIS A 95 -10.54 -17.37 5.16
C HIS A 95 -10.10 -16.73 3.84
N ARG A 96 -9.11 -17.33 3.15
CA ARG A 96 -8.50 -16.77 1.93
C ARG A 96 -9.52 -16.45 0.84
N GLU A 97 -10.52 -17.31 0.63
CA GLU A 97 -11.56 -17.11 -0.38
C GLU A 97 -12.43 -15.88 -0.07
N GLU A 98 -12.85 -15.75 1.17
CA GLU A 98 -13.65 -14.62 1.65
C GLU A 98 -12.87 -13.31 1.51
N LEU A 99 -11.65 -13.27 2.03
CA LEU A 99 -10.81 -12.05 2.02
C LEU A 99 -10.45 -11.61 0.59
N ALA A 100 -10.08 -12.54 -0.29
CA ALA A 100 -9.80 -12.23 -1.69
C ALA A 100 -11.02 -11.68 -2.43
N LEU A 101 -12.20 -12.25 -2.16
CA LEU A 101 -13.46 -11.78 -2.74
C LEU A 101 -13.81 -10.36 -2.22
N LEU A 102 -13.62 -10.09 -0.94
CA LEU A 102 -13.86 -8.76 -0.35
C LEU A 102 -12.98 -7.69 -1.01
N ASP A 103 -11.69 -7.95 -1.20
CA ASP A 103 -10.78 -7.02 -1.87
C ASP A 103 -11.17 -6.81 -3.34
N SER A 104 -11.47 -7.89 -4.08
CA SER A 104 -11.89 -7.80 -5.49
C SER A 104 -13.17 -6.99 -5.66
N LEU A 105 -14.20 -7.25 -4.85
CA LEU A 105 -15.49 -6.56 -4.93
C LEU A 105 -15.38 -5.07 -4.50
N ASN A 106 -14.46 -4.76 -3.57
CA ASN A 106 -14.31 -3.39 -3.06
C ASN A 106 -13.55 -2.46 -4.01
N MET A 107 -12.49 -2.98 -4.67
CA MET A 107 -11.61 -2.10 -5.42
C MET A 107 -11.43 -2.48 -6.90
N GLY A 108 -12.06 -3.58 -7.34
CA GLY A 108 -12.11 -3.93 -8.77
C GLY A 108 -10.93 -4.75 -9.29
N LYS A 109 -9.96 -5.15 -8.45
CA LYS A 109 -8.85 -6.00 -8.88
C LYS A 109 -9.28 -7.42 -9.25
N PRO A 110 -8.53 -8.13 -10.12
CA PRO A 110 -8.78 -9.54 -10.37
C PRO A 110 -8.76 -10.35 -9.07
N VAL A 111 -9.80 -11.16 -8.86
CA VAL A 111 -9.93 -11.97 -7.64
C VAL A 111 -8.77 -12.97 -7.47
N MET A 112 -8.17 -13.39 -8.57
CA MET A 112 -7.03 -14.30 -8.53
C MET A 112 -5.73 -13.61 -8.08
N ASP A 113 -5.59 -12.31 -8.28
CA ASP A 113 -4.47 -11.54 -7.73
C ASP A 113 -4.64 -11.41 -6.21
N ALA A 114 -5.83 -11.05 -5.74
CA ALA A 114 -6.13 -11.04 -4.31
C ALA A 114 -5.94 -12.43 -3.67
N TRP A 115 -6.38 -13.50 -4.35
CA TRP A 115 -6.20 -14.87 -3.90
C TRP A 115 -4.74 -15.31 -3.85
N ASN A 116 -3.95 -15.06 -4.91
CA ASN A 116 -2.60 -15.60 -5.04
C ASN A 116 -1.53 -14.72 -4.39
N ILE A 117 -1.77 -13.42 -4.28
CA ILE A 117 -0.78 -12.42 -3.85
C ILE A 117 -1.21 -11.76 -2.54
N ASP A 118 -2.35 -11.04 -2.51
CA ASP A 118 -2.68 -10.14 -1.40
C ASP A 118 -2.93 -10.90 -0.09
N VAL A 119 -3.83 -11.90 -0.09
CA VAL A 119 -4.16 -12.62 1.15
C VAL A 119 -2.96 -13.41 1.69
N PRO A 120 -2.22 -14.19 0.85
CA PRO A 120 -0.99 -14.84 1.34
C PRO A 120 0.08 -13.85 1.77
N GLY A 121 0.25 -12.72 1.07
CA GLY A 121 1.18 -11.66 1.41
C GLY A 121 0.87 -11.05 2.77
N ALA A 122 -0.36 -10.63 2.99
CA ALA A 122 -0.81 -10.08 4.26
C ALA A 122 -0.64 -11.06 5.43
N ALA A 123 -1.02 -12.34 5.24
CA ALA A 123 -0.82 -13.37 6.25
C ALA A 123 0.67 -13.60 6.55
N HIS A 124 1.51 -13.60 5.51
CA HIS A 124 2.96 -13.73 5.66
C HIS A 124 3.57 -12.55 6.44
N VAL A 125 3.11 -11.33 6.21
CA VAL A 125 3.53 -10.15 6.98
C VAL A 125 3.25 -10.33 8.48
N PHE A 126 2.04 -10.77 8.86
CA PHE A 126 1.73 -11.06 10.27
C PHE A 126 2.63 -12.17 10.84
N ALA A 127 2.84 -13.26 10.11
CA ALA A 127 3.70 -14.36 10.54
C ALA A 127 5.15 -13.88 10.71
N TRP A 128 5.68 -13.12 9.76
CA TRP A 128 7.05 -12.63 9.81
C TRP A 128 7.30 -11.69 11.01
N TYR A 129 6.39 -10.76 11.28
CA TYR A 129 6.52 -9.87 12.44
C TYR A 129 6.34 -10.63 13.76
N ALA A 130 5.49 -11.65 13.81
CA ALA A 130 5.40 -12.56 14.95
C ALA A 130 6.72 -13.28 15.19
N GLU A 131 7.32 -13.81 14.13
CA GLU A 131 8.61 -14.51 14.15
C GLU A 131 9.80 -13.59 14.52
N SER A 132 9.69 -12.29 14.24
CA SER A 132 10.76 -11.32 14.51
C SER A 132 10.85 -10.89 15.97
N LEU A 133 9.84 -11.15 16.80
CA LEU A 133 9.76 -10.65 18.16
C LEU A 133 10.89 -11.14 19.08
N ASP A 134 11.42 -12.32 18.85
CA ASP A 134 12.56 -12.87 19.59
C ASP A 134 13.92 -12.51 18.99
N LYS A 135 13.95 -11.61 17.99
CA LYS A 135 15.16 -11.15 17.28
C LYS A 135 15.45 -9.67 17.48
N LEU A 136 14.60 -8.98 18.24
CA LEU A 136 14.77 -7.57 18.61
C LEU A 136 15.39 -7.51 20.00
N TYR A 137 16.69 -7.23 20.05
CA TYR A 137 17.42 -7.17 21.31
C TYR A 137 17.47 -5.75 21.86
N ASP A 138 17.32 -5.64 23.18
CA ASP A 138 17.71 -4.45 23.93
C ASP A 138 19.24 -4.35 24.01
N GLN A 139 19.76 -3.18 24.35
CA GLN A 139 21.19 -2.89 24.34
C GLN A 139 21.67 -2.48 25.74
N VAL A 140 22.94 -2.76 26.02
CA VAL A 140 23.67 -2.24 27.16
C VAL A 140 24.72 -1.26 26.64
N ALA A 141 24.66 -0.01 27.11
CA ALA A 141 25.60 1.02 26.70
C ALA A 141 26.96 0.84 27.42
N PRO A 142 28.10 1.15 26.74
CA PRO A 142 29.41 1.12 27.36
C PRO A 142 29.55 2.30 28.35
N THR A 143 29.45 2.02 29.65
CA THR A 143 29.55 2.99 30.73
C THR A 143 30.68 2.62 31.70
N ALA A 144 30.98 3.50 32.68
CA ALA A 144 31.96 3.18 33.74
C ALA A 144 31.52 1.98 34.58
N GLN A 145 32.48 1.30 35.22
CA GLN A 145 32.22 0.07 35.98
C GLN A 145 31.17 0.20 37.09
N GLN A 146 31.01 1.41 37.65
CA GLN A 146 30.01 1.68 38.68
C GLN A 146 28.65 2.08 38.14
N THR A 147 28.44 2.04 36.83
CA THR A 147 27.16 2.36 36.21
C THR A 147 26.74 1.30 35.22
N LEU A 148 25.45 1.00 35.17
CA LEU A 148 24.83 0.20 34.12
C LEU A 148 23.77 1.08 33.41
N ALA A 149 23.89 1.23 32.11
CA ALA A 149 22.84 1.86 31.31
C ALA A 149 22.26 0.85 30.32
N THR A 150 20.95 0.62 30.41
CA THR A 150 20.21 -0.21 29.47
C THR A 150 19.42 0.67 28.51
N ILE A 151 19.35 0.28 27.24
CA ILE A 151 18.54 0.92 26.20
C ILE A 151 17.51 -0.10 25.77
N THR A 152 16.24 0.15 26.09
CA THR A 152 15.13 -0.77 25.80
C THR A 152 14.20 -0.15 24.76
N ARG A 153 13.61 -1.01 23.88
CA ARG A 153 12.52 -0.62 22.99
C ARG A 153 11.19 -0.78 23.71
N VAL A 154 10.42 0.29 23.81
CA VAL A 154 9.10 0.27 24.43
C VAL A 154 8.05 0.69 23.40
N PRO A 155 6.83 0.10 23.41
CA PRO A 155 5.76 0.54 22.52
C PRO A 155 5.40 2.01 22.76
N LEU A 156 4.94 2.68 21.71
CA LEU A 156 4.53 4.10 21.78
C LEU A 156 3.22 4.31 22.54
N GLY A 157 2.23 3.42 22.30
CA GLY A 157 0.91 3.57 22.89
C GLY A 157 -0.22 3.30 21.91
N VAL A 158 -0.98 4.34 21.56
CA VAL A 158 -2.06 4.30 20.57
C VAL A 158 -1.56 4.75 19.22
N ILE A 159 -1.66 3.88 18.24
CA ILE A 159 -1.26 4.16 16.85
C ILE A 159 -2.51 4.45 16.02
N GLY A 160 -2.55 5.62 15.37
CA GLY A 160 -3.48 5.89 14.29
C GLY A 160 -2.94 5.32 12.98
N ALA A 161 -3.68 4.46 12.31
CA ALA A 161 -3.32 3.93 11.01
C ALA A 161 -4.35 4.32 9.97
N VAL A 162 -3.91 4.91 8.84
CA VAL A 162 -4.79 5.28 7.73
C VAL A 162 -4.25 4.66 6.47
N VAL A 163 -5.07 3.83 5.82
CA VAL A 163 -4.62 3.00 4.69
C VAL A 163 -5.44 3.29 3.42
N PRO A 164 -4.82 3.12 2.23
CA PRO A 164 -5.45 3.35 0.94
C PRO A 164 -6.33 2.18 0.52
N TRP A 165 -6.88 2.29 -0.68
CA TRP A 165 -7.84 1.37 -1.26
C TRP A 165 -7.25 0.35 -2.25
N ASN A 166 -6.02 0.53 -2.72
CA ASN A 166 -5.47 -0.24 -3.84
C ASN A 166 -4.99 -1.66 -3.47
N PHE A 167 -4.57 -1.86 -2.22
CA PHE A 167 -4.26 -3.16 -1.62
C PHE A 167 -4.84 -3.19 -0.20
N PRO A 168 -6.16 -3.31 -0.04
CA PRO A 168 -6.82 -3.03 1.24
C PRO A 168 -6.29 -3.89 2.39
N LEU A 169 -6.23 -5.20 2.19
CA LEU A 169 -5.77 -6.15 3.20
C LEU A 169 -4.27 -6.04 3.46
N ASP A 170 -3.45 -5.94 2.41
CA ASP A 170 -2.01 -5.83 2.53
C ASP A 170 -1.58 -4.55 3.23
N MET A 171 -2.15 -3.40 2.85
CA MET A 171 -1.81 -2.13 3.48
C MET A 171 -2.26 -2.09 4.94
N ALA A 172 -3.37 -2.73 5.28
CA ALA A 172 -3.75 -2.92 6.67
C ALA A 172 -2.71 -3.80 7.40
N ALA A 173 -2.31 -4.93 6.82
CA ALA A 173 -1.32 -5.83 7.42
C ALA A 173 0.05 -5.16 7.62
N TRP A 174 0.53 -4.35 6.67
CA TRP A 174 1.81 -3.64 6.78
C TRP A 174 1.85 -2.66 7.95
N LYS A 175 0.72 -2.09 8.34
CA LYS A 175 0.62 -1.18 9.49
C LYS A 175 0.33 -1.93 10.79
N LEU A 176 -0.60 -2.89 10.75
CA LEU A 176 -1.09 -3.58 11.93
C LEU A 176 -0.07 -4.59 12.48
N ALA A 177 0.56 -5.39 11.62
CA ALA A 177 1.44 -6.45 12.08
C ALA A 177 2.61 -5.94 12.94
N PRO A 178 3.44 -4.96 12.49
CA PRO A 178 4.51 -4.42 13.33
C PRO A 178 3.99 -3.64 14.54
N ALA A 179 2.87 -2.91 14.41
CA ALA A 179 2.28 -2.16 15.52
C ALA A 179 1.83 -3.08 16.66
N LEU A 180 1.09 -4.13 16.32
CA LEU A 180 0.61 -5.14 17.28
C LEU A 180 1.76 -5.98 17.84
N ALA A 181 2.72 -6.38 17.00
CA ALA A 181 3.92 -7.09 17.44
C ALA A 181 4.71 -6.26 18.47
N ALA A 182 4.87 -4.96 18.26
CA ALA A 182 5.52 -4.07 19.22
C ALA A 182 4.75 -3.92 20.54
N GLY A 183 3.46 -4.29 20.58
CA GLY A 183 2.62 -4.21 21.79
C GLY A 183 1.74 -2.95 21.87
N ASN A 184 1.58 -2.21 20.78
CA ASN A 184 0.68 -1.05 20.72
C ASN A 184 -0.77 -1.47 20.59
N SER A 185 -1.69 -0.52 20.88
CA SER A 185 -3.07 -0.55 20.43
C SER A 185 -3.23 0.31 19.17
N VAL A 186 -4.18 -0.06 18.31
CA VAL A 186 -4.33 0.58 16.99
C VAL A 186 -5.76 1.01 16.73
N VAL A 187 -5.92 2.19 16.16
CA VAL A 187 -7.16 2.67 15.52
C VAL A 187 -6.89 2.75 14.02
N LEU A 188 -7.49 1.83 13.26
CA LEU A 188 -7.36 1.75 11.81
C LEU A 188 -8.52 2.46 11.12
N LYS A 189 -8.22 3.39 10.21
CA LYS A 189 -9.17 3.97 9.27
C LYS A 189 -8.88 3.40 7.88
N PRO A 190 -9.67 2.44 7.36
CA PRO A 190 -9.57 1.99 5.97
C PRO A 190 -10.08 3.07 5.00
N ALA A 191 -9.71 2.97 3.73
CA ALA A 191 -10.30 3.82 2.70
C ALA A 191 -11.82 3.57 2.60
N GLU A 192 -12.57 4.61 2.29
CA GLU A 192 -14.02 4.52 2.11
C GLU A 192 -14.42 3.62 0.93
N GLN A 193 -13.56 3.51 -0.09
CA GLN A 193 -13.77 2.62 -1.23
C GLN A 193 -13.66 1.13 -0.85
N SER A 194 -12.79 0.78 0.13
CA SER A 194 -12.44 -0.61 0.40
C SER A 194 -12.34 -0.97 1.90
N PRO A 195 -13.43 -0.84 2.67
CA PRO A 195 -13.39 -1.05 4.12
C PRO A 195 -13.52 -2.52 4.55
N PHE A 196 -14.05 -3.43 3.70
CA PHE A 196 -14.58 -4.71 4.18
C PHE A 196 -13.50 -5.69 4.65
N SER A 197 -12.39 -5.85 3.93
CA SER A 197 -11.33 -6.76 4.35
C SER A 197 -10.66 -6.30 5.65
N ALA A 198 -10.52 -4.99 5.88
CA ALA A 198 -10.01 -4.45 7.14
C ALA A 198 -10.97 -4.71 8.33
N LEU A 199 -12.28 -4.59 8.11
CA LEU A 199 -13.30 -4.92 9.12
C LEU A 199 -13.28 -6.41 9.43
N ARG A 200 -13.19 -7.27 8.40
CA ARG A 200 -13.11 -8.73 8.59
C ARG A 200 -11.81 -9.14 9.28
N LEU A 201 -10.69 -8.53 8.93
CA LEU A 201 -9.40 -8.76 9.60
C LEU A 201 -9.49 -8.47 11.11
N ALA A 202 -10.20 -7.43 11.50
CA ALA A 202 -10.36 -7.10 12.91
C ALA A 202 -11.20 -8.13 13.68
N GLU A 203 -12.23 -8.74 13.06
CA GLU A 203 -12.92 -9.88 13.66
C GLU A 203 -12.02 -11.11 13.79
N LEU A 204 -11.23 -11.41 12.76
CA LEU A 204 -10.26 -12.51 12.81
C LEU A 204 -9.19 -12.27 13.88
N ALA A 205 -8.81 -11.01 14.11
CA ALA A 205 -7.87 -10.66 15.18
C ALA A 205 -8.46 -10.96 16.57
N LEU A 206 -9.74 -10.67 16.81
CA LEU A 206 -10.43 -11.05 18.06
C LEU A 206 -10.50 -12.59 18.20
N GLU A 207 -10.84 -13.30 17.14
CA GLU A 207 -10.87 -14.78 17.11
C GLU A 207 -9.48 -15.39 17.39
N ALA A 208 -8.42 -14.75 16.89
CA ALA A 208 -7.03 -15.15 17.17
C ALA A 208 -6.61 -14.93 18.62
N GLY A 209 -7.31 -14.09 19.37
CA GLY A 209 -7.04 -13.76 20.77
C GLY A 209 -6.40 -12.38 20.98
N VAL A 210 -6.45 -11.48 20.00
CA VAL A 210 -6.14 -10.05 20.23
C VAL A 210 -7.21 -9.49 21.18
N PRO A 211 -6.84 -8.91 22.33
CA PRO A 211 -7.82 -8.44 23.30
C PRO A 211 -8.71 -7.31 22.77
N GLU A 212 -9.94 -7.22 23.30
CA GLU A 212 -10.87 -6.14 22.98
C GLU A 212 -10.22 -4.76 23.16
N GLY A 213 -10.42 -3.87 22.20
CA GLY A 213 -9.86 -2.51 22.22
C GLY A 213 -8.42 -2.38 21.73
N VAL A 214 -7.65 -3.46 21.63
CA VAL A 214 -6.28 -3.41 21.07
C VAL A 214 -6.29 -3.07 19.58
N LEU A 215 -7.26 -3.60 18.82
CA LEU A 215 -7.51 -3.21 17.45
C LEU A 215 -8.94 -2.66 17.33
N ASN A 216 -9.05 -1.45 16.78
CA ASN A 216 -10.31 -0.79 16.47
C ASN A 216 -10.30 -0.39 15.00
N VAL A 217 -11.43 -0.52 14.30
CA VAL A 217 -11.57 -0.14 12.90
C VAL A 217 -12.74 0.83 12.76
N VAL A 218 -12.45 2.03 12.25
CA VAL A 218 -13.39 3.14 12.08
C VAL A 218 -13.53 3.49 10.61
N PRO A 219 -14.43 2.85 9.85
CA PRO A 219 -14.71 3.25 8.47
C PRO A 219 -15.31 4.66 8.46
N GLY A 220 -15.02 5.44 7.43
CA GLY A 220 -15.50 6.82 7.33
C GLY A 220 -14.72 7.62 6.30
N LEU A 221 -15.20 8.82 6.00
CA LEU A 221 -14.57 9.70 5.03
C LEU A 221 -13.22 10.24 5.53
N GLY A 222 -12.26 10.39 4.63
CA GLY A 222 -10.92 10.88 4.96
C GLY A 222 -10.92 12.23 5.66
N GLU A 223 -11.74 13.18 5.17
CA GLU A 223 -11.90 14.52 5.72
C GLU A 223 -12.62 14.58 7.08
N GLN A 224 -13.28 13.51 7.49
CA GLN A 224 -13.97 13.41 8.78
C GLN A 224 -13.17 12.51 9.73
N ALA A 225 -13.28 11.19 9.60
CA ALA A 225 -12.61 10.24 10.48
C ALA A 225 -11.07 10.31 10.39
N GLY A 226 -10.51 10.46 9.17
CA GLY A 226 -9.06 10.58 8.98
C GLY A 226 -8.50 11.85 9.61
N LYS A 227 -9.16 13.00 9.40
CA LYS A 227 -8.79 14.27 10.02
C LYS A 227 -8.90 14.21 11.54
N ALA A 228 -10.00 13.65 12.07
CA ALA A 228 -10.19 13.51 13.51
C ALA A 228 -9.07 12.68 14.13
N LEU A 229 -8.70 11.53 13.52
CA LEU A 229 -7.62 10.69 13.98
C LEU A 229 -6.27 11.42 13.94
N GLY A 230 -6.00 12.20 12.87
CA GLY A 230 -4.80 13.01 12.72
C GLY A 230 -4.65 14.09 13.79
N LEU A 231 -5.75 14.73 14.18
CA LEU A 231 -5.80 15.80 15.20
C LEU A 231 -5.91 15.28 16.63
N HIS A 232 -6.22 13.99 16.86
CA HIS A 232 -6.53 13.48 18.19
C HIS A 232 -5.33 13.53 19.13
N PRO A 233 -5.44 14.19 20.32
CA PRO A 233 -4.29 14.42 21.20
C PRO A 233 -3.75 13.15 21.87
N GLU A 234 -4.57 12.10 22.02
CA GLU A 234 -4.17 10.83 22.66
C GLU A 234 -3.73 9.75 21.66
N VAL A 235 -3.52 10.11 20.39
CA VAL A 235 -2.82 9.28 19.40
C VAL A 235 -1.32 9.59 19.48
N ASP A 236 -0.50 8.59 19.79
CA ASP A 236 0.94 8.76 20.05
C ASP A 236 1.77 8.81 18.76
N ALA A 237 1.36 8.09 17.73
CA ALA A 237 1.92 8.17 16.39
C ALA A 237 0.86 7.90 15.33
N LEU A 238 1.07 8.41 14.12
CA LEU A 238 0.21 8.15 12.97
C LEU A 238 1.04 7.57 11.82
N VAL A 239 0.56 6.47 11.26
CA VAL A 239 1.12 5.83 10.07
C VAL A 239 0.11 5.93 8.92
N PHE A 240 0.58 6.39 7.77
CA PHE A 240 -0.24 6.69 6.62
C PHE A 240 0.32 6.08 5.34
N THR A 241 -0.54 5.50 4.53
CA THR A 241 -0.26 5.22 3.12
C THR A 241 -1.36 5.83 2.27
N GLY A 242 -0.97 6.59 1.22
CA GLY A 242 -1.91 7.24 0.31
C GLY A 242 -1.27 8.36 -0.50
N SER A 243 -2.05 9.35 -0.93
CA SER A 243 -1.53 10.44 -1.76
C SER A 243 -0.59 11.38 -0.98
N THR A 244 0.39 11.97 -1.68
CA THR A 244 1.29 12.99 -1.12
C THR A 244 0.53 14.20 -0.57
N GLU A 245 -0.58 14.57 -1.20
CA GLU A 245 -1.41 15.69 -0.73
C GLU A 245 -1.99 15.42 0.65
N VAL A 246 -2.62 14.25 0.83
CA VAL A 246 -3.18 13.84 2.13
C VAL A 246 -2.09 13.64 3.18
N GLY A 247 -0.92 13.11 2.79
CA GLY A 247 0.25 13.01 3.67
C GLY A 247 0.67 14.37 4.25
N LYS A 248 0.63 15.44 3.45
CA LYS A 248 0.89 16.81 3.92
C LYS A 248 -0.15 17.29 4.95
N TYR A 249 -1.43 16.90 4.80
CA TYR A 249 -2.44 17.22 5.82
C TYR A 249 -2.14 16.55 7.15
N PHE A 250 -1.71 15.30 7.18
CA PHE A 250 -1.34 14.63 8.43
C PHE A 250 -0.15 15.29 9.13
N MET A 251 0.83 15.80 8.38
CA MET A 251 1.91 16.61 8.96
C MET A 251 1.38 17.90 9.60
N GLN A 252 0.41 18.58 8.95
CA GLN A 252 -0.25 19.74 9.50
C GLN A 252 -1.06 19.42 10.75
N TYR A 253 -1.81 18.31 10.76
CA TYR A 253 -2.60 17.87 11.90
C TYR A 253 -1.70 17.53 13.11
N SER A 254 -0.56 16.91 12.89
CA SER A 254 0.42 16.69 13.95
C SER A 254 0.91 18.02 14.56
N ALA A 255 1.28 18.99 13.72
CA ALA A 255 1.73 20.30 14.16
C ALA A 255 0.66 21.10 14.91
N GLN A 256 -0.62 20.90 14.57
CA GLN A 256 -1.78 21.55 15.20
C GLN A 256 -2.26 20.86 16.47
N SER A 257 -1.77 19.66 16.79
CA SER A 257 -2.21 18.88 17.93
C SER A 257 -1.09 18.63 18.95
N ASN A 258 -0.61 17.42 19.06
CA ASN A 258 0.31 16.98 20.11
C ASN A 258 1.74 16.69 19.64
N LEU A 259 2.11 17.08 18.40
CA LEU A 259 3.41 16.79 17.78
C LEU A 259 3.70 15.28 17.63
N LYS A 260 2.63 14.47 17.48
CA LYS A 260 2.80 13.03 17.24
C LYS A 260 3.69 12.76 16.02
N GLN A 261 4.47 11.70 16.07
CA GLN A 261 5.21 11.25 14.90
C GLN A 261 4.23 10.85 13.79
N VAL A 262 4.51 11.30 12.55
CA VAL A 262 3.74 10.95 11.36
C VAL A 262 4.68 10.27 10.38
N TRP A 263 4.35 9.06 9.98
CA TRP A 263 5.14 8.26 9.03
C TRP A 263 4.34 8.10 7.74
N LEU A 264 4.95 8.46 6.62
CA LEU A 264 4.27 8.61 5.34
C LEU A 264 4.85 7.65 4.30
N GLU A 265 3.99 6.84 3.71
CA GLU A 265 4.20 6.13 2.45
C GLU A 265 3.27 6.74 1.41
N CYS A 266 3.85 7.47 0.45
CA CYS A 266 3.09 8.19 -0.56
C CYS A 266 3.42 7.66 -1.96
N GLY A 267 2.73 8.23 -2.96
CA GLY A 267 2.86 7.82 -4.34
C GLY A 267 4.24 7.97 -4.96
N GLY A 268 4.36 7.51 -6.19
CA GLY A 268 5.59 7.52 -6.97
C GLY A 268 5.39 7.90 -8.43
N LYS A 269 6.49 8.10 -9.12
CA LYS A 269 6.58 8.19 -10.58
C LYS A 269 7.83 7.42 -11.00
N SER A 270 7.80 6.13 -10.72
CA SER A 270 8.98 5.27 -10.76
C SER A 270 9.49 5.08 -12.18
N PRO A 271 10.81 5.29 -12.44
CA PRO A 271 11.41 5.03 -13.73
C PRO A 271 11.76 3.56 -13.89
N ASN A 272 11.64 3.05 -15.12
CA ASN A 272 12.20 1.78 -15.58
C ASN A 272 13.17 2.07 -16.73
N LEU A 273 14.46 1.79 -16.56
CA LEU A 273 15.51 2.08 -17.52
C LEU A 273 15.88 0.82 -18.29
N VAL A 274 15.91 0.86 -19.62
CA VAL A 274 16.32 -0.27 -20.45
C VAL A 274 17.53 0.14 -21.31
N PHE A 275 18.68 -0.46 -21.03
CA PHE A 275 19.92 -0.23 -21.76
C PHE A 275 20.08 -1.21 -22.93
N ALA A 276 20.81 -0.81 -23.97
CA ALA A 276 21.00 -1.59 -25.19
C ALA A 276 21.75 -2.92 -24.97
N ASP A 277 22.47 -3.06 -23.88
CA ASP A 277 23.16 -4.30 -23.50
C ASP A 277 22.24 -5.32 -22.78
N CYS A 278 20.96 -4.99 -22.55
CA CYS A 278 19.98 -5.98 -22.11
C CYS A 278 19.75 -7.04 -23.19
N ARG A 279 20.10 -8.29 -22.89
CA ARG A 279 20.03 -9.38 -23.89
C ARG A 279 18.63 -9.93 -24.08
N ASP A 280 17.81 -9.93 -23.01
CA ASP A 280 16.45 -10.45 -23.04
C ASP A 280 15.45 -9.30 -23.06
N LEU A 281 15.27 -8.69 -24.23
CA LEU A 281 14.32 -7.60 -24.43
C LEU A 281 12.85 -8.09 -24.31
N ASP A 282 12.57 -9.36 -24.59
CA ASP A 282 11.21 -9.91 -24.43
C ASP A 282 10.81 -10.00 -22.96
N LEU A 283 11.70 -10.51 -22.10
CA LEU A 283 11.48 -10.53 -20.66
C LEU A 283 11.38 -9.11 -20.10
N ALA A 284 12.25 -8.20 -20.52
CA ALA A 284 12.22 -6.81 -20.08
C ALA A 284 10.90 -6.12 -20.48
N ALA A 285 10.39 -6.38 -21.70
CA ALA A 285 9.12 -5.85 -22.16
C ALA A 285 7.91 -6.47 -21.40
N GLU A 286 7.94 -7.78 -21.14
CA GLU A 286 6.94 -8.45 -20.32
C GLU A 286 6.88 -7.85 -18.90
N LYS A 287 8.03 -7.68 -18.28
CA LYS A 287 8.13 -7.10 -16.94
C LYS A 287 7.80 -5.61 -16.93
N ALA A 288 8.13 -4.85 -18.00
CA ALA A 288 7.72 -3.46 -18.13
C ALA A 288 6.19 -3.34 -18.22
N ALA A 289 5.51 -4.22 -18.95
CA ALA A 289 4.05 -4.30 -18.99
C ALA A 289 3.47 -4.66 -17.61
N PHE A 290 4.02 -5.66 -16.94
CA PHE A 290 3.64 -5.99 -15.56
C PHE A 290 3.82 -4.78 -14.64
N GLY A 291 4.96 -4.12 -14.67
CA GLY A 291 5.31 -3.01 -13.77
C GLY A 291 4.38 -1.79 -13.86
N ILE A 292 3.57 -1.67 -14.90
CA ILE A 292 2.59 -0.60 -15.05
C ILE A 292 1.14 -1.07 -15.08
N PHE A 293 0.84 -2.28 -15.57
CA PHE A 293 -0.55 -2.71 -15.77
C PHE A 293 -1.07 -3.64 -14.68
N PHE A 294 -0.18 -4.25 -13.87
CA PHE A 294 -0.60 -4.98 -12.67
C PHE A 294 -1.47 -4.11 -11.78
N ASN A 295 -2.51 -4.70 -11.20
CA ASN A 295 -3.50 -3.99 -10.38
C ASN A 295 -4.06 -2.72 -11.07
N GLN A 296 -4.31 -2.76 -12.38
CA GLN A 296 -4.81 -1.66 -13.22
C GLN A 296 -3.91 -0.41 -13.20
N GLY A 297 -2.62 -0.55 -12.84
CA GLY A 297 -1.71 0.57 -12.64
C GLY A 297 -1.95 1.37 -11.35
N GLU A 298 -2.83 0.88 -10.49
CA GLU A 298 -3.16 1.46 -9.18
C GLU A 298 -2.17 0.99 -8.11
N VAL A 299 -0.87 1.19 -8.39
CA VAL A 299 0.27 0.77 -7.57
C VAL A 299 1.19 1.96 -7.31
N CYS A 300 1.54 2.20 -6.06
CA CYS A 300 2.39 3.34 -5.68
C CYS A 300 3.81 3.26 -6.27
N SER A 301 4.36 2.06 -6.40
CA SER A 301 5.68 1.78 -6.99
C SER A 301 5.64 1.57 -8.51
N ALA A 302 4.46 1.62 -9.16
CA ALA A 302 4.31 1.35 -10.59
C ALA A 302 5.36 2.05 -11.44
N ASN A 303 6.00 1.29 -12.34
CA ASN A 303 6.99 1.81 -13.28
C ASN A 303 6.33 2.63 -14.41
N SER A 304 5.70 3.73 -14.04
CA SER A 304 4.89 4.57 -14.93
C SER A 304 5.69 5.48 -15.87
N ARG A 305 7.04 5.47 -15.76
CA ARG A 305 7.97 6.07 -16.72
C ARG A 305 8.92 5.01 -17.25
N LEU A 306 8.95 4.80 -18.55
CA LEU A 306 9.88 3.93 -19.23
C LEU A 306 10.91 4.77 -19.99
N LEU A 307 12.19 4.56 -19.69
CA LEU A 307 13.33 5.21 -20.33
C LEU A 307 14.10 4.15 -21.10
N VAL A 308 14.16 4.27 -22.42
CA VAL A 308 14.79 3.27 -23.31
C VAL A 308 15.96 3.88 -24.04
N GLU A 309 17.10 3.19 -24.08
CA GLU A 309 18.25 3.63 -24.88
C GLU A 309 17.88 3.72 -26.37
N ARG A 310 18.18 4.85 -27.01
CA ARG A 310 17.68 5.18 -28.36
C ARG A 310 17.93 4.11 -29.39
N SER A 311 19.07 3.42 -29.30
CA SER A 311 19.46 2.39 -30.28
C SER A 311 18.52 1.16 -30.30
N ILE A 312 17.77 0.93 -29.23
CA ILE A 312 16.82 -0.20 -29.12
C ILE A 312 15.39 0.26 -28.94
N HIS A 313 15.13 1.58 -28.94
CA HIS A 313 13.85 2.18 -28.57
C HIS A 313 12.66 1.61 -29.35
N ASP A 314 12.74 1.66 -30.69
CA ASP A 314 11.61 1.28 -31.53
C ASP A 314 11.33 -0.23 -31.44
N GLU A 315 12.38 -1.06 -31.44
CA GLU A 315 12.26 -2.49 -31.22
C GLU A 315 11.64 -2.83 -29.87
N PHE A 316 12.09 -2.16 -28.80
CA PHE A 316 11.56 -2.40 -27.46
C PHE A 316 10.09 -1.98 -27.34
N VAL A 317 9.72 -0.82 -27.91
CA VAL A 317 8.34 -0.32 -27.92
C VAL A 317 7.40 -1.27 -28.68
N GLU A 318 7.84 -1.83 -29.82
CA GLU A 318 7.06 -2.83 -30.55
C GLU A 318 6.78 -4.07 -29.71
N ARG A 319 7.81 -4.62 -29.03
CA ARG A 319 7.66 -5.75 -28.10
C ARG A 319 6.72 -5.43 -26.95
N LEU A 320 6.88 -4.25 -26.34
CA LEU A 320 6.03 -3.80 -25.24
C LEU A 320 4.56 -3.65 -25.64
N LEU A 321 4.29 -3.09 -26.81
CA LEU A 321 2.92 -2.99 -27.35
C LEU A 321 2.28 -4.39 -27.54
N ALA A 322 3.08 -5.38 -27.97
CA ALA A 322 2.58 -6.75 -28.06
C ALA A 322 2.22 -7.31 -26.66
N LYS A 323 3.07 -7.10 -25.65
CA LYS A 323 2.81 -7.55 -24.26
C LYS A 323 1.66 -6.82 -23.59
N ALA A 324 1.46 -5.54 -23.90
CA ALA A 324 0.34 -4.73 -23.35
C ALA A 324 -1.04 -5.29 -23.76
N ARG A 325 -1.15 -5.98 -24.89
CA ARG A 325 -2.40 -6.59 -25.34
C ARG A 325 -2.94 -7.66 -24.37
N ASP A 326 -2.04 -8.30 -23.60
CA ASP A 326 -2.40 -9.33 -22.63
C ASP A 326 -3.04 -8.74 -21.36
N TRP A 327 -3.02 -7.41 -21.21
CA TRP A 327 -3.55 -6.68 -20.05
C TRP A 327 -4.89 -6.00 -20.30
N GLN A 328 -5.64 -6.45 -21.31
CA GLN A 328 -7.00 -5.93 -21.51
C GLN A 328 -7.85 -6.21 -20.27
N PRO A 329 -8.59 -5.20 -19.77
CA PRO A 329 -9.42 -5.38 -18.60
C PRO A 329 -10.59 -6.33 -18.88
N GLY A 330 -10.95 -7.12 -17.87
CA GLY A 330 -12.05 -8.08 -17.90
C GLY A 330 -12.87 -8.05 -16.61
N ASP A 331 -13.84 -8.98 -16.50
CA ASP A 331 -14.57 -9.18 -15.24
C ASP A 331 -13.57 -9.58 -14.13
N PRO A 332 -13.47 -8.81 -13.03
CA PRO A 332 -12.53 -9.13 -11.94
C PRO A 332 -12.78 -10.51 -11.31
N LEU A 333 -13.99 -11.04 -11.40
CA LEU A 333 -14.32 -12.37 -10.88
C LEU A 333 -13.95 -13.51 -11.84
N ASP A 334 -13.57 -13.19 -13.09
CA ASP A 334 -13.08 -14.20 -14.03
C ASP A 334 -11.61 -14.54 -13.69
N PRO A 335 -11.32 -15.83 -13.37
CA PRO A 335 -9.95 -16.28 -13.11
C PRO A 335 -8.94 -16.01 -14.24
N ALA A 336 -9.41 -15.78 -15.47
CA ALA A 336 -8.57 -15.46 -16.62
C ALA A 336 -8.22 -13.97 -16.74
N SER A 337 -8.91 -13.09 -16.02
CA SER A 337 -8.66 -11.65 -16.07
C SER A 337 -7.32 -11.29 -15.45
N ARG A 338 -6.52 -10.47 -16.16
CA ARG A 338 -5.23 -9.94 -15.70
C ARG A 338 -5.31 -8.49 -15.24
N ALA A 339 -6.34 -7.77 -15.64
CA ALA A 339 -6.66 -6.43 -15.18
C ALA A 339 -8.19 -6.33 -14.94
N GLY A 340 -8.57 -5.56 -13.97
CA GLY A 340 -9.95 -5.38 -13.55
C GLY A 340 -10.46 -3.96 -13.77
N ALA A 341 -11.37 -3.51 -12.88
CA ALA A 341 -11.95 -2.17 -12.92
C ALA A 341 -11.07 -1.19 -12.13
N ILE A 342 -11.04 0.07 -12.57
CA ILE A 342 -10.56 1.21 -11.79
C ILE A 342 -11.48 1.40 -10.58
N VAL A 343 -10.93 1.74 -9.44
CA VAL A 343 -11.61 1.73 -8.14
C VAL A 343 -12.92 2.50 -8.08
N ASP A 344 -13.03 3.62 -8.77
CA ASP A 344 -14.25 4.42 -8.80
C ASP A 344 -14.31 5.36 -10.02
N ARG A 345 -15.48 6.01 -10.21
CA ARG A 345 -15.70 6.96 -11.32
C ARG A 345 -14.81 8.19 -11.23
N ARG A 346 -14.45 8.62 -10.02
CA ARG A 346 -13.60 9.81 -9.84
C ARG A 346 -12.19 9.52 -10.33
N GLN A 347 -11.65 8.37 -9.97
CA GLN A 347 -10.34 7.94 -10.44
C GLN A 347 -10.34 7.69 -11.94
N THR A 348 -11.36 7.02 -12.47
CA THR A 348 -11.56 6.84 -13.92
C THR A 348 -11.54 8.16 -14.68
N ALA A 349 -12.32 9.15 -14.23
CA ALA A 349 -12.34 10.48 -14.83
C ALA A 349 -10.98 11.19 -14.77
N GLY A 350 -10.25 11.03 -13.64
CA GLY A 350 -8.91 11.57 -13.47
C GLY A 350 -7.90 11.00 -14.47
N ILE A 351 -7.94 9.67 -14.69
CA ILE A 351 -7.08 8.99 -15.67
C ILE A 351 -7.40 9.45 -17.09
N LEU A 352 -8.68 9.52 -17.47
CA LEU A 352 -9.10 9.98 -18.81
C LEU A 352 -8.67 11.43 -19.07
N ALA A 353 -8.82 12.31 -18.08
CA ALA A 353 -8.35 13.69 -18.17
C ALA A 353 -6.82 13.79 -18.35
N ALA A 354 -6.06 12.88 -17.70
CA ALA A 354 -4.61 12.81 -17.87
C ALA A 354 -4.22 12.32 -19.27
N ILE A 355 -4.95 11.36 -19.84
CA ILE A 355 -4.77 10.85 -21.21
C ILE A 355 -5.04 12.01 -22.23
N GLU A 356 -6.15 12.72 -22.10
CA GLU A 356 -6.49 13.86 -22.96
C GLU A 356 -5.43 14.96 -22.89
N ARG A 357 -4.97 15.28 -21.68
CA ARG A 357 -3.93 16.29 -21.46
C ARG A 357 -2.60 15.88 -22.10
N ALA A 358 -2.18 14.62 -21.97
CA ALA A 358 -0.96 14.14 -22.58
C ALA A 358 -0.97 14.30 -24.11
N GLN A 359 -2.10 14.01 -24.76
CA GLN A 359 -2.29 14.26 -26.20
C GLN A 359 -2.22 15.75 -26.50
N GLY A 360 -2.89 16.61 -25.69
CA GLY A 360 -2.85 18.06 -25.83
C GLY A 360 -1.45 18.66 -25.65
N GLU A 361 -0.58 18.07 -24.83
CA GLU A 361 0.81 18.46 -24.66
C GLU A 361 1.74 17.95 -25.78
N GLY A 362 1.21 17.12 -26.70
CA GLY A 362 1.91 16.61 -27.87
C GLY A 362 2.61 15.27 -27.67
N ALA A 363 2.26 14.50 -26.64
CA ALA A 363 2.69 13.10 -26.53
C ALA A 363 1.97 12.24 -27.56
N THR A 364 2.68 11.28 -28.15
CA THR A 364 2.15 10.37 -29.18
C THR A 364 1.45 9.19 -28.52
N LEU A 365 0.13 9.03 -28.72
CA LEU A 365 -0.60 7.86 -28.27
C LEU A 365 -0.23 6.65 -29.14
N LEU A 366 0.47 5.66 -28.56
CA LEU A 366 0.92 4.45 -29.25
C LEU A 366 -0.09 3.29 -29.15
N GLY A 367 -0.91 3.26 -28.09
CA GLY A 367 -1.92 2.23 -27.90
C GLY A 367 -2.84 2.54 -26.73
N GLY A 368 -4.04 1.97 -26.73
CA GLY A 368 -5.03 2.15 -25.69
C GLY A 368 -5.74 3.50 -25.72
N GLY A 369 -5.96 4.07 -24.53
CA GLY A 369 -6.54 5.41 -24.35
C GLY A 369 -8.06 5.41 -24.28
N ARG A 370 -8.75 4.27 -24.40
CA ARG A 370 -10.19 4.19 -24.41
C ARG A 370 -10.74 3.72 -23.06
N GLN A 371 -11.86 4.31 -22.68
CA GLN A 371 -12.75 3.79 -21.65
C GLN A 371 -13.59 2.65 -22.23
N LEU A 372 -13.78 1.60 -21.44
CA LEU A 372 -14.59 0.43 -21.82
C LEU A 372 -15.76 0.29 -20.85
N THR A 373 -16.85 -0.30 -21.35
CA THR A 373 -18.01 -0.69 -20.53
C THR A 373 -18.02 -2.21 -20.38
N ILE A 374 -17.86 -2.71 -19.16
CA ILE A 374 -17.89 -4.13 -18.83
C ILE A 374 -18.87 -4.32 -17.66
N ASN A 375 -19.73 -5.31 -17.71
CA ASN A 375 -20.74 -5.63 -16.68
C ASN A 375 -21.65 -4.42 -16.30
N GLY A 376 -21.82 -3.46 -17.22
CA GLY A 376 -22.60 -2.23 -16.98
C GLY A 376 -21.86 -1.14 -16.21
N SER A 377 -20.55 -1.30 -15.99
CA SER A 377 -19.67 -0.28 -15.41
C SER A 377 -18.74 0.30 -16.47
N ASP A 378 -18.52 1.61 -16.39
CA ASP A 378 -17.60 2.36 -17.24
C ASP A 378 -16.23 2.60 -16.54
N ASN A 379 -15.95 1.91 -15.44
CA ASN A 379 -14.70 2.03 -14.69
C ASN A 379 -13.57 1.16 -15.26
N PHE A 380 -13.51 0.97 -16.57
CA PHE A 380 -12.48 0.18 -17.22
C PHE A 380 -11.73 1.02 -18.24
N ILE A 381 -10.41 0.98 -18.21
CA ILE A 381 -9.53 1.71 -19.11
C ILE A 381 -8.52 0.76 -19.73
N GLU A 382 -8.34 0.85 -21.05
CA GLU A 382 -7.33 0.06 -21.75
C GLU A 382 -5.92 0.40 -21.29
N PRO A 383 -4.98 -0.59 -21.30
CA PRO A 383 -3.56 -0.33 -21.19
C PRO A 383 -3.14 0.76 -22.18
N THR A 384 -2.63 1.89 -21.65
CA THR A 384 -2.39 3.10 -22.42
C THR A 384 -0.90 3.43 -22.44
N LEU A 385 -0.33 3.59 -23.63
CA LEU A 385 1.09 3.87 -23.83
C LEU A 385 1.26 5.16 -24.64
N PHE A 386 2.09 6.05 -24.12
CA PHE A 386 2.48 7.28 -24.79
C PHE A 386 3.97 7.28 -25.12
N GLY A 387 4.32 7.53 -26.38
CA GLY A 387 5.66 7.84 -26.84
C GLY A 387 5.92 9.34 -26.90
N ASP A 388 7.17 9.71 -27.23
CA ASP A 388 7.62 11.09 -27.35
C ASP A 388 7.35 11.97 -26.13
N VAL A 389 7.33 11.36 -24.95
CA VAL A 389 7.04 12.06 -23.71
C VAL A 389 8.25 12.89 -23.28
N ARG A 390 8.11 14.21 -23.28
CA ARG A 390 9.17 15.14 -22.86
C ARG A 390 9.15 15.32 -21.33
N PRO A 391 10.30 15.68 -20.72
CA PRO A 391 10.40 15.86 -19.26
C PRO A 391 9.54 16.98 -18.67
N ASP A 392 9.11 17.95 -19.50
CA ASP A 392 8.25 19.07 -19.10
C ASP A 392 6.76 18.72 -19.06
N MET A 393 6.34 17.65 -19.73
CA MET A 393 4.93 17.20 -19.77
C MET A 393 4.46 16.70 -18.40
N GLN A 394 3.18 16.95 -18.08
CA GLN A 394 2.61 16.47 -16.82
C GLN A 394 2.65 14.93 -16.71
N LEU A 395 2.47 14.24 -17.83
CA LEU A 395 2.56 12.78 -17.88
C LEU A 395 3.92 12.24 -17.41
N ALA A 396 5.03 12.98 -17.60
CA ALA A 396 6.35 12.62 -17.09
C ALA A 396 6.52 12.93 -15.58
N ARG A 397 5.73 13.83 -15.01
CA ARG A 397 5.95 14.42 -13.69
C ARG A 397 4.94 14.00 -12.62
N GLU A 398 3.68 13.75 -13.01
CA GLU A 398 2.59 13.49 -12.08
C GLU A 398 2.22 12.00 -12.05
N GLU A 399 1.90 11.52 -10.86
CA GLU A 399 1.34 10.19 -10.66
C GLU A 399 -0.11 10.18 -11.19
N ILE A 400 -0.39 9.29 -12.16
CA ILE A 400 -1.74 9.11 -12.72
C ILE A 400 -2.53 8.10 -11.90
N PHE A 401 -1.85 7.11 -11.34
CA PHE A 401 -2.41 6.01 -10.57
C PHE A 401 -3.46 5.21 -11.37
N GLY A 402 -3.03 4.75 -12.54
CA GLY A 402 -3.84 4.03 -13.51
C GLY A 402 -2.97 3.45 -14.63
N PRO A 403 -3.54 2.72 -15.60
CA PRO A 403 -2.82 1.94 -16.60
C PRO A 403 -2.23 2.82 -17.73
N VAL A 404 -1.43 3.83 -17.37
CA VAL A 404 -0.88 4.81 -18.32
C VAL A 404 0.63 4.90 -18.19
N LEU A 405 1.35 4.57 -19.26
CA LEU A 405 2.81 4.55 -19.37
C LEU A 405 3.34 5.71 -20.19
N ALA A 406 4.32 6.42 -19.65
CA ALA A 406 5.10 7.44 -20.33
C ALA A 406 6.43 6.86 -20.84
N ILE A 407 6.69 6.92 -22.14
CA ILE A 407 7.90 6.38 -22.78
C ILE A 407 8.75 7.53 -23.32
N SER A 408 10.04 7.51 -23.00
CA SER A 408 11.05 8.46 -23.47
C SER A 408 12.32 7.74 -23.87
N ALA A 409 13.04 8.26 -24.85
CA ALA A 409 14.36 7.76 -25.22
C ALA A 409 15.47 8.53 -24.48
N PHE A 410 16.65 7.89 -24.31
CA PHE A 410 17.87 8.52 -23.85
C PHE A 410 19.07 8.10 -24.70
N ASP A 411 20.12 8.91 -24.71
CA ASP A 411 21.32 8.70 -25.56
C ASP A 411 22.55 8.28 -24.75
N SER A 412 22.56 8.42 -23.43
CA SER A 412 23.69 8.06 -22.59
C SER A 412 23.28 7.66 -21.16
N GLU A 413 24.17 6.92 -20.47
CA GLU A 413 23.99 6.53 -19.08
C GLU A 413 23.72 7.73 -18.14
N ASP A 414 24.49 8.82 -18.32
CA ASP A 414 24.30 10.04 -17.49
C ASP A 414 22.96 10.73 -17.77
N GLU A 415 22.50 10.72 -19.01
CA GLU A 415 21.18 11.23 -19.35
C GLU A 415 20.07 10.37 -18.76
N ALA A 416 20.16 9.05 -18.89
CA ALA A 416 19.21 8.13 -18.29
C ALA A 416 19.03 8.38 -16.78
N ILE A 417 20.15 8.51 -16.05
CA ILE A 417 20.15 8.81 -14.61
C ILE A 417 19.55 10.18 -14.33
N ARG A 418 19.89 11.20 -15.12
CA ARG A 418 19.34 12.55 -14.96
C ARG A 418 17.83 12.55 -15.15
N LEU A 419 17.32 11.93 -16.22
CA LEU A 419 15.89 11.80 -16.49
C LEU A 419 15.17 10.98 -15.41
N ALA A 420 15.76 9.88 -14.97
CA ALA A 420 15.20 9.05 -13.90
C ALA A 420 15.02 9.84 -12.60
N ASN A 421 16.02 10.65 -12.23
CA ASN A 421 16.03 11.42 -10.99
C ASN A 421 15.25 12.74 -11.07
N ASP A 422 14.87 13.22 -12.27
CA ASP A 422 14.06 14.42 -12.47
C ASP A 422 12.59 14.17 -12.09
N SER A 423 12.36 13.98 -10.82
CA SER A 423 11.06 13.73 -10.23
C SER A 423 11.01 14.26 -8.80
N ARG A 424 9.85 14.73 -8.38
CA ARG A 424 9.57 15.06 -6.97
C ARG A 424 9.41 13.82 -6.10
N TYR A 425 9.27 12.66 -6.70
CA TYR A 425 9.12 11.36 -6.06
C TYR A 425 10.45 10.61 -5.98
N GLY A 426 10.47 9.57 -5.15
CA GLY A 426 11.63 8.71 -4.98
C GLY A 426 11.28 7.39 -4.28
N LEU A 427 10.19 6.71 -4.73
CA LEU A 427 9.73 5.47 -4.13
C LEU A 427 10.50 4.26 -4.67
N ALA A 428 10.37 3.98 -5.96
CA ALA A 428 11.01 2.84 -6.61
C ALA A 428 11.64 3.23 -7.94
N ALA A 429 12.52 2.37 -8.44
CA ALA A 429 13.10 2.42 -9.78
C ALA A 429 13.46 1.00 -10.23
N SER A 430 13.50 0.79 -11.55
CA SER A 430 14.00 -0.45 -12.14
C SER A 430 15.03 -0.15 -13.24
N LEU A 431 15.96 -1.07 -13.48
CA LEU A 431 16.88 -0.98 -14.60
C LEU A 431 17.23 -2.35 -15.17
N TRP A 432 17.51 -2.38 -16.47
CA TRP A 432 17.85 -3.56 -17.26
C TRP A 432 19.19 -3.36 -17.94
N SER A 433 20.16 -4.17 -17.58
CA SER A 433 21.52 -4.19 -18.17
C SER A 433 22.20 -5.51 -17.82
N ASP A 434 22.88 -6.13 -18.78
CA ASP A 434 23.71 -7.31 -18.56
C ASP A 434 25.18 -6.95 -18.21
N ASP A 435 25.55 -5.66 -18.26
CA ASP A 435 26.82 -5.18 -17.71
C ASP A 435 26.68 -4.95 -16.19
N LEU A 436 27.27 -5.86 -15.42
CA LEU A 436 27.26 -5.81 -13.96
C LEU A 436 27.81 -4.47 -13.42
N HIS A 437 28.84 -3.91 -14.04
CA HIS A 437 29.44 -2.65 -13.60
C HIS A 437 28.49 -1.47 -13.85
N ARG A 438 27.82 -1.44 -15.00
CA ARG A 438 26.78 -0.46 -15.32
C ARG A 438 25.62 -0.59 -14.32
N ALA A 439 25.11 -1.79 -14.12
CA ALA A 439 24.00 -2.06 -13.20
C ALA A 439 24.29 -1.51 -11.81
N HIS A 440 25.49 -1.77 -11.26
CA HIS A 440 25.90 -1.24 -9.96
C HIS A 440 26.06 0.29 -9.95
N ARG A 441 26.69 0.87 -11.00
CA ARG A 441 26.88 2.34 -11.07
C ARG A 441 25.56 3.08 -11.14
N VAL A 442 24.65 2.61 -12.01
CA VAL A 442 23.35 3.23 -12.22
C VAL A 442 22.50 3.08 -10.96
N ALA A 443 22.37 1.87 -10.42
CA ALA A 443 21.57 1.61 -9.22
C ALA A 443 21.98 2.54 -8.04
N ARG A 444 23.28 2.76 -7.83
CA ARG A 444 23.78 3.66 -6.77
C ARG A 444 23.47 5.13 -6.99
N ARG A 445 23.20 5.54 -8.23
CA ARG A 445 22.92 6.94 -8.61
C ARG A 445 21.42 7.22 -8.75
N LEU A 446 20.57 6.19 -8.77
CA LEU A 446 19.13 6.37 -8.79
C LEU A 446 18.64 6.80 -7.40
N ASN A 447 17.83 7.86 -7.38
CA ASN A 447 17.31 8.45 -6.15
C ASN A 447 15.93 7.85 -5.81
N ALA A 448 15.92 6.59 -5.42
CA ALA A 448 14.75 5.81 -5.06
C ALA A 448 15.02 4.98 -3.80
N GLY A 449 13.99 4.67 -3.04
CA GLY A 449 14.09 3.83 -1.85
C GLY A 449 14.32 2.36 -2.18
N THR A 450 13.75 1.88 -3.29
CA THR A 450 13.95 0.53 -3.82
C THR A 450 14.42 0.61 -5.26
N VAL A 451 15.46 -0.14 -5.61
CA VAL A 451 15.95 -0.26 -6.98
C VAL A 451 16.02 -1.73 -7.38
N SER A 452 15.24 -2.11 -8.38
CA SER A 452 15.21 -3.46 -8.96
C SER A 452 16.14 -3.54 -10.17
N VAL A 453 17.00 -4.55 -10.25
CA VAL A 453 17.92 -4.77 -11.38
C VAL A 453 17.52 -6.05 -12.10
N ASN A 454 17.31 -5.96 -13.41
CA ASN A 454 16.84 -7.04 -14.29
C ASN A 454 15.52 -7.69 -13.79
N THR A 455 14.71 -6.88 -13.14
CA THR A 455 13.34 -7.17 -12.68
C THR A 455 12.61 -5.86 -12.42
N VAL A 456 11.34 -5.92 -12.05
CA VAL A 456 10.54 -4.76 -11.64
C VAL A 456 9.84 -5.07 -10.33
N ASP A 457 9.58 -4.04 -9.54
CA ASP A 457 8.75 -4.08 -8.34
C ASP A 457 9.05 -5.28 -7.41
N ALA A 458 10.33 -5.59 -7.22
CA ALA A 458 10.76 -6.68 -6.35
C ALA A 458 10.46 -6.31 -4.87
N LEU A 459 9.68 -7.16 -4.21
CA LEU A 459 9.21 -6.95 -2.84
C LEU A 459 9.38 -8.22 -2.02
N ASP A 460 9.86 -8.06 -0.79
CA ASP A 460 9.92 -9.12 0.21
C ASP A 460 9.76 -8.51 1.61
N VAL A 461 9.07 -9.20 2.51
CA VAL A 461 8.86 -8.70 3.88
C VAL A 461 10.17 -8.52 4.66
N ALA A 462 11.23 -9.24 4.29
CA ALA A 462 12.54 -9.15 4.94
C ALA A 462 13.33 -7.89 4.55
N VAL A 463 12.92 -7.16 3.50
CA VAL A 463 13.58 -5.93 3.06
C VAL A 463 12.70 -4.70 3.31
N PRO A 464 13.28 -3.56 3.73
CA PRO A 464 12.50 -2.36 4.01
C PRO A 464 11.96 -1.76 2.71
N PHE A 465 10.68 -1.38 2.71
CA PHE A 465 10.01 -0.67 1.62
C PHE A 465 9.72 0.77 2.03
N GLY A 466 9.90 1.71 1.11
CA GLY A 466 9.55 3.11 1.31
C GLY A 466 10.44 4.05 0.51
N GLY A 467 9.97 5.27 0.34
CA GLY A 467 10.57 6.26 -0.52
C GLY A 467 11.41 7.32 0.16
N GLY A 468 11.80 8.29 -0.66
CA GLY A 468 12.37 9.57 -0.27
C GLY A 468 11.65 10.71 -0.97
N LYS A 469 12.11 11.95 -0.81
CA LYS A 469 11.48 13.14 -1.38
C LYS A 469 9.98 13.21 -1.00
N GLN A 470 9.09 13.47 -1.97
CA GLN A 470 7.64 13.55 -1.72
C GLN A 470 6.91 12.19 -1.73
N SER A 471 7.63 11.08 -1.94
CA SER A 471 7.09 9.74 -1.68
C SER A 471 7.04 9.39 -0.19
N GLY A 472 7.50 10.27 0.68
CA GLY A 472 7.39 10.10 2.12
C GLY A 472 8.70 9.75 2.80
N PHE A 473 8.60 9.26 4.03
CA PHE A 473 9.73 8.90 4.88
C PHE A 473 9.31 7.85 5.92
N GLY A 474 10.29 7.15 6.45
CA GLY A 474 10.09 5.92 7.19
C GLY A 474 10.27 4.71 6.28
N ARG A 475 10.06 3.54 6.83
CA ARG A 475 10.06 2.28 6.06
C ARG A 475 8.97 1.37 6.58
N ASP A 476 8.22 0.78 5.67
CA ASP A 476 7.40 -0.40 5.94
C ASP A 476 8.23 -1.66 5.70
N LEU A 477 7.73 -2.78 6.19
CA LEU A 477 8.38 -4.08 6.14
C LEU A 477 9.72 -4.13 6.86
N SER A 478 10.27 -5.33 7.02
CA SER A 478 11.55 -5.60 7.68
C SER A 478 11.64 -5.06 9.12
N LEU A 479 12.75 -5.31 9.78
CA LEU A 479 12.97 -4.87 11.18
C LEU A 479 12.96 -3.35 11.38
N PRO A 480 13.47 -2.52 10.44
CA PRO A 480 13.40 -1.06 10.58
C PRO A 480 11.99 -0.49 10.76
N SER A 481 10.94 -1.21 10.30
CA SER A 481 9.57 -0.78 10.50
C SER A 481 9.19 -0.62 11.99
N PHE A 482 9.81 -1.39 12.89
CA PHE A 482 9.58 -1.24 14.33
C PHE A 482 9.94 0.16 14.89
N ASP A 483 10.81 0.91 14.23
CA ASP A 483 11.18 2.26 14.65
C ASP A 483 9.99 3.24 14.61
N LYS A 484 8.96 2.94 13.82
CA LYS A 484 7.72 3.73 13.74
C LYS A 484 6.75 3.47 14.90
N TYR A 485 6.93 2.35 15.60
CA TYR A 485 6.00 1.83 16.60
C TYR A 485 6.59 1.71 17.98
N THR A 486 7.87 2.04 18.13
CA THR A 486 8.61 1.95 19.39
C THR A 486 9.41 3.22 19.64
N GLN A 487 9.72 3.47 20.90
CA GLN A 487 10.71 4.47 21.30
C GLN A 487 11.80 3.83 22.15
N LEU A 488 13.00 4.43 22.06
CA LEU A 488 14.12 4.01 22.92
C LEU A 488 14.00 4.66 24.28
N LYS A 489 14.09 3.83 25.33
CA LYS A 489 14.12 4.28 26.73
C LYS A 489 15.47 3.91 27.35
N THR A 490 16.23 4.90 27.84
CA THR A 490 17.47 4.67 28.56
C THR A 490 17.21 4.63 30.07
N THR A 491 17.66 3.59 30.72
CA THR A 491 17.62 3.47 32.20
C THR A 491 19.03 3.37 32.76
N TRP A 492 19.36 4.27 33.68
CA TRP A 492 20.65 4.32 34.37
C TRP A 492 20.54 3.70 35.77
N PHE A 493 21.45 2.78 36.06
CA PHE A 493 21.62 2.23 37.42
C PHE A 493 22.98 2.66 37.94
N GLN A 494 23.00 3.34 39.09
CA GLN A 494 24.23 3.61 39.82
C GLN A 494 24.52 2.41 40.74
N LEU A 495 25.55 1.67 40.42
CA LEU A 495 26.01 0.55 41.22
C LEU A 495 26.83 1.10 42.38
N ARG A 496 26.62 0.60 43.60
CA ARG A 496 27.32 1.01 44.81
C ARG A 496 28.30 -0.09 45.25
#